data_10670c498b20643282e4fc634d998e3a
#
_entry.id   10670c498b20643282e4fc634d998e3a
#
_cell.length_a   1.000
_cell.length_b   1.000
_cell.length_c   1.000
_cell.angle_alpha   90.00
_cell.angle_beta   90.00
_cell.angle_gamma   90.00
#
_symmetry.space_group_name_H-M   'P 1'
#
loop_
_entity.id
_entity.type
_entity.pdbx_description
1 polymer ?
#
loop_
_entity_poly.entity_id
_entity_poly.type
_entity_poly.pdbx_seq_one_letter_code
_entity_poly.pdbx_strand_id
1 'polypeptide(L)'
;MTGFVSTAVLTLVILAIGLQVRRRFLVVTVHGVSMEPTYREGERVLVRRAPLAAVRPGQVVVLEDPVPPGQWIIKRAVAVPGDPVPGEVATATQVAPGSRVPADCLVLLGDNPAASVDSRRFGYFSGERLLGVVSRRLNS
;
A
#
# COMPACT_ATOMS: atom_id res chain seq x y z
N MET A 1 22.61 -23.81 37.24
CA MET A 1 22.36 -22.37 36.97
C MET A 1 22.43 -21.95 35.50
N THR A 2 23.09 -22.69 34.64
CA THR A 2 23.23 -22.39 33.21
C THR A 2 21.93 -22.54 32.39
N GLY A 3 21.01 -23.42 32.77
CA GLY A 3 19.75 -23.66 32.03
C GLY A 3 18.74 -22.54 32.14
N PHE A 4 18.62 -21.84 33.25
CA PHE A 4 17.63 -20.76 33.43
C PHE A 4 17.98 -19.48 32.67
N VAL A 5 19.27 -19.17 32.58
CA VAL A 5 19.76 -18.01 31.81
C VAL A 5 19.51 -18.21 30.32
N SER A 6 19.72 -19.43 29.83
CA SER A 6 19.48 -19.77 28.39
C SER A 6 18.02 -19.65 28.02
N THR A 7 17.09 -20.09 28.88
CA THR A 7 15.65 -20.01 28.64
C THR A 7 15.13 -18.56 28.61
N ALA A 8 15.61 -17.74 29.58
CA ALA A 8 15.24 -16.32 29.63
C ALA A 8 15.73 -15.54 28.40
N VAL A 9 16.94 -15.79 27.94
CA VAL A 9 17.50 -15.16 26.74
C VAL A 9 16.70 -15.58 25.51
N LEU A 10 16.37 -16.85 25.37
CA LEU A 10 15.56 -17.34 24.25
C LEU A 10 14.18 -16.69 24.23
N THR A 11 13.53 -16.57 25.39
CA THR A 11 12.23 -15.91 25.50
C THR A 11 12.29 -14.44 25.10
N LEU A 12 13.30 -13.71 25.54
CA LEU A 12 13.52 -12.31 25.16
C LEU A 12 13.75 -12.16 23.65
N VAL A 13 14.51 -13.04 23.05
CA VAL A 13 14.77 -13.03 21.61
C VAL A 13 13.48 -13.28 20.82
N ILE A 14 12.67 -14.25 21.23
CA ILE A 14 11.38 -14.54 20.59
C ILE A 14 10.42 -13.35 20.71
N LEU A 15 10.35 -12.72 21.89
CA LEU A 15 9.54 -11.50 22.10
C LEU A 15 10.02 -10.34 21.22
N ALA A 16 11.32 -10.13 21.12
CA ALA A 16 11.90 -9.08 20.29
C ALA A 16 11.60 -9.32 18.80
N ILE A 17 11.72 -10.55 18.32
CA ILE A 17 11.36 -10.93 16.94
C ILE A 17 9.85 -10.72 16.71
N GLY A 18 9.00 -11.15 17.62
CA GLY A 18 7.55 -10.95 17.54
C GLY A 18 7.16 -9.48 17.47
N LEU A 19 7.79 -8.61 18.25
CA LEU A 19 7.62 -7.16 18.20
C LEU A 19 8.08 -6.57 16.86
N GLN A 20 9.22 -7.00 16.35
CA GLN A 20 9.73 -6.56 15.05
C GLN A 20 8.78 -6.95 13.90
N VAL A 21 8.28 -8.19 13.90
CA VAL A 21 7.30 -8.64 12.91
C VAL A 21 6.02 -7.81 12.98
N ARG A 22 5.49 -7.56 14.17
CA ARG A 22 4.31 -6.69 14.37
C ARG A 22 4.52 -5.25 13.92
N ARG A 23 5.72 -4.73 14.04
CA ARG A 23 6.05 -3.37 13.59
C ARG A 23 6.19 -3.28 12.07
N ARG A 24 6.59 -4.36 11.41
CA ARG A 24 6.85 -4.39 9.96
C ARG A 24 5.66 -4.82 9.13
N PHE A 25 4.74 -5.59 9.70
CA PHE A 25 3.63 -6.20 8.99
C PHE A 25 2.31 -5.96 9.70
N LEU A 26 1.26 -5.88 8.90
CA LEU A 26 -0.11 -5.89 9.39
C LEU A 26 -1.00 -6.63 8.40
N VAL A 27 -2.17 -7.04 8.87
CA VAL A 27 -3.19 -7.70 8.05
C VAL A 27 -4.30 -6.72 7.76
N VAL A 28 -4.65 -6.60 6.49
CA VAL A 28 -5.75 -5.74 6.03
C VAL A 28 -6.79 -6.62 5.33
N THR A 29 -8.05 -6.37 5.60
CA THR A 29 -9.17 -6.97 4.89
C THR A 29 -9.56 -6.08 3.72
N VAL A 30 -9.70 -6.67 2.54
CA VAL A 30 -10.12 -5.95 1.32
C VAL A 30 -11.61 -5.64 1.41
N HIS A 31 -11.95 -4.38 1.22
CA HIS A 31 -13.33 -3.91 1.13
C HIS A 31 -13.61 -3.36 -0.27
N GLY A 32 -14.78 -3.71 -0.78
CA GLY A 32 -15.22 -3.30 -2.11
C GLY A 32 -14.59 -4.09 -3.24
N VAL A 33 -14.92 -3.68 -4.46
CA VAL A 33 -14.62 -4.43 -5.68
C VAL A 33 -13.61 -3.73 -6.60
N SER A 34 -13.00 -2.64 -6.15
CA SER A 34 -12.11 -1.80 -6.98
C SER A 34 -10.84 -2.51 -7.45
N MET A 35 -10.45 -3.58 -6.78
CA MET A 35 -9.25 -4.37 -7.12
C MET A 35 -9.57 -5.71 -7.76
N GLU A 36 -10.83 -5.99 -8.07
CA GLU A 36 -11.19 -7.21 -8.80
C GLU A 36 -10.62 -7.17 -10.23
N PRO A 37 -10.22 -8.32 -10.78
CA PRO A 37 -10.28 -9.67 -10.21
C PRO A 37 -9.08 -10.02 -9.31
N THR A 38 -8.10 -9.13 -9.16
CA THR A 38 -6.85 -9.42 -8.43
C THR A 38 -7.11 -9.70 -6.95
N TYR A 39 -7.89 -8.82 -6.30
CA TYR A 39 -8.34 -9.01 -4.93
C TYR A 39 -9.85 -8.81 -4.85
N ARG A 40 -10.51 -9.70 -4.13
CA ARG A 40 -11.96 -9.68 -3.92
C ARG A 40 -12.31 -9.20 -2.52
N GLU A 41 -13.52 -8.67 -2.38
CA GLU A 41 -14.03 -8.28 -1.07
C GLU A 41 -13.97 -9.44 -0.07
N GLY A 42 -13.55 -9.14 1.16
CA GLY A 42 -13.40 -10.11 2.23
C GLY A 42 -12.06 -10.84 2.26
N GLU A 43 -11.27 -10.80 1.20
CA GLU A 43 -9.92 -11.37 1.21
C GLU A 43 -9.01 -10.62 2.18
N ARG A 44 -8.07 -11.35 2.78
CA ARG A 44 -7.10 -10.80 3.71
C ARG A 44 -5.72 -10.79 3.07
N VAL A 45 -5.04 -9.67 3.20
CA VAL A 45 -3.69 -9.48 2.66
C VAL A 45 -2.71 -9.10 3.77
N LEU A 46 -1.50 -9.60 3.63
CA LEU A 46 -0.38 -9.20 4.46
C LEU A 46 0.26 -7.95 3.86
N VAL A 47 0.29 -6.88 4.63
CA VAL A 47 0.89 -5.61 4.22
C VAL A 47 2.21 -5.43 4.95
N ARG A 48 3.27 -5.21 4.19
CA ARG A 48 4.56 -4.79 4.73
C ARG A 48 4.62 -3.27 4.77
N ARG A 49 4.82 -2.72 5.95
CA ARG A 49 5.02 -1.27 6.11
C ARG A 49 6.23 -0.84 5.28
N ALA A 50 6.06 0.21 4.51
CA ALA A 50 7.10 0.70 3.62
C ALA A 50 6.97 2.22 3.43
N PRO A 51 8.09 2.95 3.34
CA PRO A 51 8.08 4.34 2.95
C PRO A 51 7.81 4.49 1.44
N LEU A 52 7.43 5.69 1.02
CA LEU A 52 7.17 6.01 -0.38
C LEU A 52 8.36 5.64 -1.30
N ALA A 53 9.58 5.89 -0.85
CA ALA A 53 10.80 5.59 -1.62
C ALA A 53 10.98 4.10 -1.94
N ALA A 54 10.32 3.21 -1.20
CA ALA A 54 10.39 1.75 -1.43
C ALA A 54 9.29 1.23 -2.36
N VAL A 55 8.33 2.06 -2.75
CA VAL A 55 7.24 1.65 -3.66
C VAL A 55 7.76 1.63 -5.09
N ARG A 56 7.39 0.58 -5.81
CA ARG A 56 7.73 0.40 -7.22
C ARG A 56 6.47 0.32 -8.07
N PRO A 57 6.52 0.79 -9.32
CA PRO A 57 5.40 0.64 -10.26
C PRO A 57 4.96 -0.82 -10.37
N GLY A 58 3.65 -1.04 -10.37
CA GLY A 58 3.03 -2.35 -10.43
C GLY A 58 2.72 -2.99 -9.08
N GLN A 59 3.28 -2.49 -7.99
CA GLN A 59 2.96 -2.98 -6.66
C GLN A 59 1.57 -2.51 -6.21
N VAL A 60 0.89 -3.35 -5.44
CA VAL A 60 -0.36 -2.99 -4.77
C VAL A 60 -0.02 -2.40 -3.40
N VAL A 61 -0.58 -1.25 -3.14
CA VAL A 61 -0.34 -0.49 -1.90
C VAL A 61 -1.61 -0.30 -1.11
N VAL A 62 -1.44 -0.09 0.18
CA VAL A 62 -2.51 0.29 1.11
C VAL A 62 -2.18 1.67 1.66
N LEU A 63 -3.16 2.54 1.64
CA LEU A 63 -3.02 3.90 2.14
C LEU A 63 -4.34 4.36 2.78
N GLU A 64 -4.26 5.44 3.54
CA GLU A 64 -5.44 6.06 4.11
C GLU A 64 -6.25 6.78 3.04
N ASP A 65 -7.57 6.57 3.04
CA ASP A 65 -8.48 7.25 2.12
C ASP A 65 -8.49 8.76 2.43
N PRO A 66 -8.30 9.60 1.42
CA PRO A 66 -8.45 11.03 1.63
C PRO A 66 -9.89 11.45 1.96
N VAL A 67 -10.89 10.66 1.53
CA VAL A 67 -12.32 10.96 1.74
C VAL A 67 -13.14 9.67 1.81
N PRO A 68 -13.63 9.27 2.97
CA PRO A 68 -13.44 9.86 4.30
C PRO A 68 -12.12 9.44 4.94
N PRO A 69 -11.47 10.30 5.72
CA PRO A 69 -10.25 9.94 6.43
C PRO A 69 -10.51 8.85 7.48
N GLY A 70 -9.45 8.08 7.80
CA GLY A 70 -9.51 7.01 8.80
C GLY A 70 -9.91 5.65 8.24
N GLN A 71 -10.19 5.55 6.95
CA GLN A 71 -10.37 4.28 6.25
C GLN A 71 -9.13 3.94 5.41
N TRP A 72 -8.93 2.66 5.17
CA TRP A 72 -7.85 2.18 4.31
C TRP A 72 -8.39 1.81 2.95
N ILE A 73 -7.67 2.22 1.92
CA ILE A 73 -7.94 1.81 0.54
C ILE A 73 -6.77 1.00 0.00
N ILE A 74 -7.07 0.11 -0.92
CA ILE A 74 -6.11 -0.73 -1.63
C ILE A 74 -6.16 -0.39 -3.11
N LYS A 75 -4.99 -0.08 -3.70
CA LYS A 75 -4.86 0.32 -5.11
C LYS A 75 -3.51 -0.15 -5.65
N ARG A 76 -3.39 -0.16 -6.99
CA ARG A 76 -2.12 -0.42 -7.66
C ARG A 76 -1.39 0.87 -7.91
N ALA A 77 -0.12 0.94 -7.49
CA ALA A 77 0.77 2.03 -7.85
C ALA A 77 1.22 1.85 -9.31
N VAL A 78 0.78 2.74 -10.19
CA VAL A 78 1.14 2.70 -11.61
C VAL A 78 2.25 3.67 -11.97
N ALA A 79 2.44 4.70 -11.17
CA ALA A 79 3.58 5.62 -11.28
C ALA A 79 3.99 6.12 -9.90
N VAL A 80 5.29 6.21 -9.70
CA VAL A 80 5.94 6.66 -8.46
C VAL A 80 6.69 7.97 -8.72
N PRO A 81 7.21 8.67 -7.69
CA PRO A 81 7.95 9.91 -7.88
C PRO A 81 9.03 9.80 -8.97
N GLY A 82 9.03 10.76 -9.88
CA GLY A 82 9.96 10.82 -11.00
C GLY A 82 9.53 10.07 -12.25
N ASP A 83 8.52 9.22 -12.20
CA ASP A 83 7.97 8.53 -13.37
C ASP A 83 7.17 9.50 -14.26
N PRO A 84 7.07 9.21 -15.56
CA PRO A 84 6.13 9.91 -16.42
C PRO A 84 4.69 9.74 -15.92
N VAL A 85 3.90 10.82 -15.97
CA VAL A 85 2.48 10.76 -15.61
C VAL A 85 1.72 10.00 -16.71
N PRO A 86 0.98 8.94 -16.37
CA PRO A 86 0.17 8.22 -17.34
C PRO A 86 -0.90 9.10 -17.98
N GLY A 87 -1.11 8.94 -19.30
CA GLY A 87 -2.07 9.76 -20.05
C GLY A 87 -3.49 9.70 -19.52
N GLU A 88 -3.90 8.55 -18.98
CA GLU A 88 -5.23 8.35 -18.40
C GLU A 88 -5.53 9.16 -17.14
N VAL A 89 -4.50 9.70 -16.47
CA VAL A 89 -4.65 10.56 -15.29
C VAL A 89 -4.23 12.02 -15.54
N ALA A 90 -3.74 12.33 -16.73
CA ALA A 90 -3.22 13.66 -17.06
C ALA A 90 -4.25 14.78 -16.83
N THR A 91 -5.51 14.54 -17.17
CA THR A 91 -6.59 15.53 -16.94
C THR A 91 -6.81 15.77 -15.46
N ALA A 92 -6.87 14.73 -14.66
CA ALA A 92 -7.10 14.85 -13.20
C ALA A 92 -5.91 15.48 -12.46
N THR A 93 -4.70 15.26 -12.95
CA THR A 93 -3.49 15.87 -12.38
C THR A 93 -3.24 17.29 -12.89
N GLN A 94 -3.94 17.72 -13.94
CA GLN A 94 -3.81 19.04 -14.58
C GLN A 94 -2.37 19.37 -15.00
N VAL A 95 -1.64 18.38 -15.50
CA VAL A 95 -0.26 18.53 -15.92
C VAL A 95 -0.10 18.43 -17.42
N ALA A 96 0.95 19.05 -17.96
CA ALA A 96 1.29 18.94 -19.36
C ALA A 96 1.78 17.53 -19.73
N PRO A 97 1.58 17.09 -20.99
CA PRO A 97 2.16 15.85 -21.48
C PRO A 97 3.66 15.77 -21.20
N GLY A 98 4.13 14.61 -20.73
CA GLY A 98 5.54 14.40 -20.40
C GLY A 98 5.95 14.87 -19.01
N SER A 99 5.03 15.43 -18.21
CA SER A 99 5.27 15.76 -16.81
C SER A 99 5.60 14.51 -16.00
N ARG A 100 6.34 14.70 -14.92
CA ARG A 100 6.72 13.62 -14.00
C ARG A 100 5.96 13.72 -12.70
N VAL A 101 5.75 12.57 -12.09
CA VAL A 101 5.09 12.47 -10.76
C VAL A 101 5.96 13.21 -9.73
N PRO A 102 5.37 14.14 -8.93
CA PRO A 102 6.09 14.87 -7.89
C PRO A 102 6.72 13.95 -6.83
N ALA A 103 7.72 14.48 -6.12
CA ALA A 103 8.54 13.72 -5.16
C ALA A 103 7.77 13.08 -4.00
N ASP A 104 6.60 13.61 -3.64
CA ASP A 104 5.77 13.19 -2.51
C ASP A 104 4.44 12.55 -2.93
N CYS A 105 4.29 12.22 -4.22
CA CYS A 105 3.03 11.77 -4.81
C CYS A 105 3.12 10.37 -5.42
N LEU A 106 1.94 9.74 -5.54
CA LEU A 106 1.70 8.48 -6.24
C LEU A 106 0.55 8.64 -7.23
N VAL A 107 0.62 7.89 -8.31
CA VAL A 107 -0.51 7.63 -9.20
C VAL A 107 -1.03 6.23 -8.92
N LEU A 108 -2.26 6.13 -8.48
CA LEU A 108 -2.89 4.90 -8.02
C LEU A 108 -4.13 4.59 -8.83
N LEU A 109 -4.24 3.35 -9.30
CA LEU A 109 -5.40 2.86 -10.04
C LEU A 109 -5.95 1.58 -9.40
N GLY A 110 -7.27 1.44 -9.44
CA GLY A 110 -7.92 0.17 -9.15
C GLY A 110 -7.85 -0.74 -10.38
N ASP A 111 -7.70 -2.05 -10.14
CA ASP A 111 -7.67 -3.05 -11.21
C ASP A 111 -9.04 -3.24 -11.89
N ASN A 112 -10.11 -2.76 -11.25
CA ASN A 112 -11.47 -2.73 -11.80
C ASN A 112 -11.88 -1.29 -12.15
N PRO A 113 -11.59 -0.81 -13.36
CA PRO A 113 -11.81 0.59 -13.74
C PRO A 113 -13.27 1.05 -13.58
N ALA A 114 -14.22 0.17 -13.86
CA ALA A 114 -15.65 0.48 -13.79
C ALA A 114 -16.14 0.73 -12.35
N ALA A 115 -15.43 0.23 -11.35
CA ALA A 115 -15.82 0.31 -9.94
C ALA A 115 -14.72 0.92 -9.06
N SER A 116 -13.78 1.65 -9.63
CA SER A 116 -12.69 2.28 -8.89
C SER A 116 -12.76 3.80 -8.95
N VAL A 117 -12.70 4.41 -7.78
CA VAL A 117 -12.44 5.84 -7.63
C VAL A 117 -10.96 5.99 -7.25
N ASP A 118 -10.18 6.58 -8.14
CA ASP A 118 -8.73 6.60 -8.04
C ASP A 118 -8.10 7.83 -8.73
N SER A 119 -6.84 7.77 -9.13
CA SER A 119 -6.12 8.88 -9.73
C SER A 119 -6.74 9.41 -11.04
N ARG A 120 -7.53 8.61 -11.73
CA ARG A 120 -8.29 9.10 -12.90
C ARG A 120 -9.29 10.19 -12.53
N ARG A 121 -9.72 10.22 -11.28
CA ARG A 121 -10.66 11.20 -10.74
C ARG A 121 -10.00 12.21 -9.80
N PHE A 122 -9.16 11.75 -8.89
CA PHE A 122 -8.57 12.59 -7.86
C PHE A 122 -7.20 13.16 -8.21
N GLY A 123 -6.53 12.63 -9.24
CA GLY A 123 -5.15 12.99 -9.53
C GLY A 123 -4.16 12.29 -8.59
N TYR A 124 -3.18 13.03 -8.10
CA TYR A 124 -2.15 12.47 -7.23
C TYR A 124 -2.68 12.11 -5.83
N PHE A 125 -2.16 11.00 -5.31
CA PHE A 125 -2.29 10.64 -3.89
C PHE A 125 -1.02 11.03 -3.15
N SER A 126 -1.17 11.55 -1.93
CA SER A 126 -0.03 11.90 -1.08
C SER A 126 0.65 10.64 -0.54
N GLY A 127 1.98 10.61 -0.66
CA GLY A 127 2.80 9.54 -0.08
C GLY A 127 2.78 9.49 1.44
N GLU A 128 2.41 10.58 2.11
CA GLU A 128 2.24 10.64 3.57
C GLU A 128 1.12 9.73 4.07
N ARG A 129 0.14 9.41 3.22
CA ARG A 129 -0.98 8.53 3.53
C ARG A 129 -0.65 7.05 3.35
N LEU A 130 0.53 6.73 2.83
CA LEU A 130 0.95 5.37 2.56
C LEU A 130 1.16 4.59 3.86
N LEU A 131 0.49 3.44 3.96
CA LEU A 131 0.71 2.47 5.03
C LEU A 131 1.80 1.47 4.66
N GLY A 132 1.72 0.91 3.47
CA GLY A 132 2.69 -0.08 3.01
C GLY A 132 2.30 -0.74 1.71
N VAL A 133 3.03 -1.80 1.39
CA VAL A 133 2.91 -2.58 0.16
C VAL A 133 2.32 -3.95 0.49
N VAL A 134 1.37 -4.40 -0.30
CA VAL A 134 0.82 -5.76 -0.18
C VAL A 134 1.92 -6.77 -0.52
N SER A 135 2.24 -7.62 0.43
CA SER A 135 3.26 -8.65 0.30
C SER A 135 2.68 -9.94 -0.29
N ARG A 136 1.53 -10.38 0.23
CA ARG A 136 0.84 -11.57 -0.26
C ARG A 136 -0.60 -11.63 0.24
N ARG A 137 -1.40 -12.48 -0.43
CA ARG A 137 -2.72 -12.89 0.03
C ARG A 137 -2.58 -13.92 1.16
N LEU A 138 -3.42 -13.84 2.18
CA LEU A 138 -3.43 -14.77 3.30
C LEU A 138 -4.50 -15.86 3.16
N ASN A 139 -5.62 -15.52 2.52
CA ASN A 139 -6.70 -16.45 2.24
C ASN A 139 -7.44 -16.02 0.96
N SER A 140 -7.95 -16.96 0.29
CA SER A 140 -8.83 -16.79 -0.89
C SER A 140 -10.22 -17.30 -0.57
#